data_532a4d81462d9cb18c952783fec5a286
#
_entry.id   532a4d81462d9cb18c952783fec5a286
#
_cell.length_a   1.000
_cell.length_b   1.000
_cell.length_c   1.000
_cell.angle_alpha   90.00
_cell.angle_beta   90.00
_cell.angle_gamma   90.00
#
_symmetry.space_group_name_H-M   'P 1'
#
loop_
_entity.id
_entity.type
_entity.pdbx_description
1 polymer ?
#
loop_
_entity_poly.entity_id
_entity_poly.type
_entity_poly.pdbx_seq_one_letter_code
_entity_poly.pdbx_strand_id
1 'polypeptide(L)'
;VPEKQARIGMRAMQHHYRGCGVCPHCSTGWMQLCVEGVAEVYGVTGHGAHATYMKCPARTLVELPDELSFATGAAISCGTGTAWGALQRLGLQGDHTIAIFGQGPVGLSATQLASALGARVIALDTSPERLARALEFGADAVVNPAETEDVVGAIRELTHGLGAHLSLDASSSPLARAQAVKCLRT
;
A
#
# COMPACT_ATOMS: atom_id res chain seq x y z
N VAL A 1 10.42 -4.71 -28.97
CA VAL A 1 10.44 -4.24 -27.55
C VAL A 1 11.81 -3.64 -27.34
N PRO A 2 11.96 -2.39 -26.82
CA PRO A 2 13.27 -1.88 -26.45
C PRO A 2 13.94 -2.86 -25.48
N GLU A 3 15.16 -3.27 -25.75
CA GLU A 3 15.93 -4.23 -24.91
C GLU A 3 16.03 -3.79 -23.44
N LYS A 4 15.85 -2.51 -23.16
CA LYS A 4 15.82 -1.94 -21.82
C LYS A 4 14.56 -2.29 -21.01
N GLN A 5 13.47 -2.77 -21.64
CA GLN A 5 12.20 -3.05 -20.94
C GLN A 5 11.99 -4.54 -20.66
N ALA A 6 12.55 -5.43 -21.47
CA ALA A 6 12.48 -6.88 -21.23
C ALA A 6 13.57 -7.60 -22.01
N ARG A 7 14.20 -8.59 -21.39
CA ARG A 7 15.19 -9.50 -21.99
C ARG A 7 14.93 -10.95 -21.57
N ILE A 8 15.35 -11.89 -22.40
CA ILE A 8 15.25 -13.30 -22.04
C ILE A 8 16.10 -13.58 -20.79
N GLY A 9 15.53 -14.31 -19.84
CA GLY A 9 16.16 -14.60 -18.54
C GLY A 9 16.02 -13.51 -17.48
N MET A 10 15.41 -12.36 -17.80
CA MET A 10 15.16 -11.31 -16.81
C MET A 10 14.19 -11.82 -15.74
N ARG A 11 14.59 -11.70 -14.50
CA ARG A 11 13.67 -11.86 -13.36
C ARG A 11 12.79 -10.63 -13.29
N ALA A 12 11.47 -10.80 -13.15
CA ALA A 12 10.55 -9.67 -13.22
C ALA A 12 9.37 -9.81 -12.25
N MET A 13 8.93 -8.68 -11.75
CA MET A 13 7.59 -8.46 -11.21
C MET A 13 6.69 -7.93 -12.32
N GLN A 14 5.40 -8.21 -12.25
CA GLN A 14 4.44 -7.72 -13.24
C GLN A 14 3.45 -6.76 -12.58
N HIS A 15 3.37 -5.55 -13.11
CA HIS A 15 2.33 -4.58 -12.73
C HIS A 15 0.98 -5.02 -13.30
N HIS A 16 0.00 -5.22 -12.44
CA HIS A 16 -1.25 -5.89 -12.81
C HIS A 16 -2.28 -5.02 -13.56
N TYR A 17 -2.00 -3.75 -13.80
CA TYR A 17 -2.85 -2.89 -14.65
C TYR A 17 -2.23 -2.68 -16.03
N ARG A 18 -3.06 -2.80 -17.06
CA ARG A 18 -2.69 -2.43 -18.44
C ARG A 18 -3.46 -1.18 -18.84
N GLY A 19 -2.82 -0.03 -18.81
CA GLY A 19 -3.34 1.22 -19.37
C GLY A 19 -2.91 1.42 -20.83
N CYS A 20 -3.26 2.55 -21.44
CA CYS A 20 -2.90 2.89 -22.83
C CYS A 20 -1.37 3.04 -23.03
N GLY A 21 -0.62 3.39 -21.98
CA GLY A 21 0.83 3.55 -21.99
C GLY A 21 1.34 4.93 -22.43
N VAL A 22 0.46 5.85 -22.84
CA VAL A 22 0.83 7.14 -23.42
C VAL A 22 0.19 8.35 -22.73
N CYS A 23 -0.93 8.18 -22.02
CA CYS A 23 -1.56 9.29 -21.30
C CYS A 23 -0.70 9.76 -20.09
N PRO A 24 -0.95 10.95 -19.55
CA PRO A 24 -0.16 11.48 -18.43
C PRO A 24 -0.06 10.54 -17.23
N HIS A 25 -1.13 9.82 -16.89
CA HIS A 25 -1.10 8.86 -15.81
C HIS A 25 -0.25 7.62 -16.14
N CYS A 26 -0.44 7.05 -17.33
CA CYS A 26 0.32 5.88 -17.75
C CYS A 26 1.82 6.17 -17.88
N SER A 27 2.20 7.35 -18.39
CA SER A 27 3.60 7.75 -18.58
C SER A 27 4.32 8.03 -17.26
N THR A 28 3.59 8.27 -16.18
CA THR A 28 4.11 8.49 -14.82
C THR A 28 3.94 7.29 -13.88
N GLY A 29 3.54 6.11 -14.43
CA GLY A 29 3.42 4.87 -13.67
C GLY A 29 2.05 4.61 -13.03
N TRP A 30 1.08 5.51 -13.21
CA TRP A 30 -0.27 5.40 -12.65
C TRP A 30 -1.27 4.78 -13.64
N MET A 31 -0.96 3.61 -14.19
CA MET A 31 -1.79 2.95 -15.21
C MET A 31 -3.21 2.65 -14.75
N GLN A 32 -3.45 2.45 -13.45
CA GLN A 32 -4.78 2.29 -12.86
C GLN A 32 -5.66 3.55 -13.00
N LEU A 33 -5.06 4.71 -13.27
CA LEU A 33 -5.75 5.99 -13.50
C LEU A 33 -5.77 6.37 -14.99
N CYS A 34 -5.61 5.41 -15.89
CA CYS A 34 -5.61 5.65 -17.33
C CYS A 34 -6.88 6.39 -17.79
N VAL A 35 -6.73 7.53 -18.48
CA VAL A 35 -7.87 8.34 -18.96
C VAL A 35 -8.67 7.67 -20.07
N GLU A 36 -8.04 6.74 -20.81
CA GLU A 36 -8.70 5.91 -21.82
C GLU A 36 -9.39 4.67 -21.20
N GLY A 37 -9.40 4.58 -19.87
CA GLY A 37 -9.82 3.40 -19.14
C GLY A 37 -8.73 2.32 -19.04
N VAL A 38 -8.82 1.50 -17.99
CA VAL A 38 -7.93 0.36 -17.81
C VAL A 38 -8.35 -0.76 -18.74
N ALA A 39 -7.50 -1.06 -19.73
CA ALA A 39 -7.81 -2.05 -20.75
C ALA A 39 -7.89 -3.48 -20.18
N GLU A 40 -7.11 -3.78 -19.12
CA GLU A 40 -7.07 -5.09 -18.52
C GLU A 40 -6.47 -5.00 -17.10
N VAL A 41 -7.06 -5.76 -16.17
CA VAL A 41 -6.51 -6.01 -14.82
C VAL A 41 -6.18 -7.49 -14.76
N TYR A 42 -4.90 -7.82 -14.79
CA TYR A 42 -4.44 -9.20 -14.81
C TYR A 42 -4.86 -9.95 -13.54
N GLY A 43 -5.49 -11.11 -13.71
CA GLY A 43 -6.06 -11.89 -12.63
C GLY A 43 -7.49 -11.49 -12.22
N VAL A 44 -8.07 -10.42 -12.83
CA VAL A 44 -9.45 -9.97 -12.58
C VAL A 44 -10.25 -9.93 -13.89
N THR A 45 -9.88 -9.07 -14.83
CA THR A 45 -10.56 -8.93 -16.14
C THR A 45 -9.76 -9.56 -17.29
N GLY A 46 -8.54 -9.98 -17.02
CA GLY A 46 -7.66 -10.69 -17.95
C GLY A 46 -6.96 -11.86 -17.27
N HIS A 47 -6.27 -12.68 -18.06
CA HIS A 47 -5.52 -13.83 -17.56
C HIS A 47 -4.40 -13.40 -16.62
N GLY A 48 -4.32 -14.03 -15.43
CA GLY A 48 -3.32 -13.72 -14.40
C GLY A 48 -2.16 -14.73 -14.36
N ALA A 49 -1.37 -14.65 -13.29
CA ALA A 49 -0.13 -15.42 -13.11
C ALA A 49 -0.32 -16.80 -12.43
N HIS A 50 -1.54 -17.23 -12.14
CA HIS A 50 -1.82 -18.60 -11.68
C HIS A 50 -1.78 -19.58 -12.88
N ALA A 51 -0.67 -19.59 -13.62
CA ALA A 51 -0.43 -20.39 -14.79
C ALA A 51 1.07 -20.55 -15.00
N THR A 52 1.48 -21.58 -15.78
CA THR A 52 2.89 -21.81 -16.13
C THR A 52 3.49 -20.66 -16.94
N TYR A 53 2.66 -20.01 -17.78
CA TYR A 53 3.05 -18.89 -18.63
C TYR A 53 2.00 -17.77 -18.55
N MET A 54 2.49 -16.54 -18.65
CA MET A 54 1.64 -15.35 -18.70
C MET A 54 2.08 -14.46 -19.86
N LYS A 55 1.11 -13.93 -20.62
CA LYS A 55 1.37 -12.95 -21.68
C LYS A 55 1.03 -11.55 -21.16
N CYS A 56 1.99 -10.64 -21.18
CA CYS A 56 1.79 -9.25 -20.79
C CYS A 56 2.67 -8.30 -21.63
N PRO A 57 2.33 -7.01 -21.75
CA PRO A 57 3.18 -6.01 -22.38
C PRO A 57 4.48 -5.82 -21.58
N ALA A 58 5.60 -5.70 -22.27
CA ALA A 58 6.91 -5.50 -21.61
C ALA A 58 6.94 -4.26 -20.69
N ARG A 59 6.18 -3.22 -21.02
CA ARG A 59 6.09 -2.00 -20.18
C ARG A 59 5.45 -2.22 -18.80
N THR A 60 4.79 -3.36 -18.57
CA THR A 60 4.24 -3.72 -17.27
C THR A 60 5.19 -4.58 -16.44
N LEU A 61 6.37 -4.89 -16.97
CA LEU A 61 7.40 -5.63 -16.27
C LEU A 61 8.33 -4.67 -15.54
N VAL A 62 8.58 -4.99 -14.27
CA VAL A 62 9.57 -4.33 -13.42
C VAL A 62 10.64 -5.35 -13.07
N GLU A 63 11.89 -5.04 -13.30
CA GLU A 63 13.00 -5.95 -13.00
C GLU A 63 13.04 -6.27 -11.50
N LEU A 64 13.11 -7.55 -11.17
CA LEU A 64 13.29 -8.01 -9.79
C LEU A 64 14.79 -8.20 -9.54
N PRO A 65 15.37 -7.44 -8.60
CA PRO A 65 16.76 -7.61 -8.20
C PRO A 65 17.09 -9.04 -7.79
N ASP A 66 18.31 -9.49 -8.04
CA ASP A 66 18.73 -10.88 -7.78
C ASP A 66 18.72 -11.23 -6.29
N GLU A 67 18.92 -10.25 -5.42
CA GLU A 67 18.89 -10.37 -3.96
C GLU A 67 17.49 -10.68 -3.41
N LEU A 68 16.44 -10.38 -4.18
CA LEU A 68 15.06 -10.60 -3.76
C LEU A 68 14.51 -11.90 -4.30
N SER A 69 13.83 -12.67 -3.45
CA SER A 69 13.11 -13.87 -3.89
C SER A 69 11.88 -13.52 -4.74
N PHE A 70 11.39 -14.45 -5.55
CA PHE A 70 10.11 -14.27 -6.26
C PHE A 70 8.94 -14.11 -5.32
N ALA A 71 8.95 -14.76 -4.15
CA ALA A 71 7.92 -14.58 -3.12
C ALA A 71 7.91 -13.13 -2.58
N THR A 72 9.08 -12.56 -2.32
CA THR A 72 9.23 -11.15 -1.93
C THR A 72 8.76 -10.23 -3.05
N GLY A 73 9.15 -10.49 -4.29
CA GLY A 73 8.71 -9.73 -5.47
C GLY A 73 7.19 -9.75 -5.64
N ALA A 74 6.53 -10.89 -5.40
CA ALA A 74 5.08 -11.00 -5.45
C ALA A 74 4.38 -10.13 -4.39
N ALA A 75 4.90 -10.05 -3.18
CA ALA A 75 4.38 -9.16 -2.13
C ALA A 75 4.58 -7.68 -2.49
N ILE A 76 5.78 -7.33 -2.99
CA ILE A 76 6.13 -5.95 -3.39
C ILE A 76 5.24 -5.48 -4.53
N SER A 77 4.99 -6.31 -5.54
CA SER A 77 4.24 -5.92 -6.74
C SER A 77 2.75 -5.61 -6.49
N CYS A 78 2.20 -5.98 -5.35
CA CYS A 78 0.82 -5.69 -4.98
C CYS A 78 0.73 -4.91 -3.65
N GLY A 79 0.89 -5.58 -2.50
CA GLY A 79 0.64 -4.99 -1.19
C GLY A 79 1.55 -3.81 -0.88
N THR A 80 2.87 -4.01 -1.00
CA THR A 80 3.85 -2.97 -0.72
C THR A 80 3.79 -1.82 -1.74
N GLY A 81 3.62 -2.14 -3.04
CA GLY A 81 3.44 -1.13 -4.08
C GLY A 81 2.19 -0.28 -3.88
N THR A 82 1.08 -0.88 -3.44
CA THR A 82 -0.15 -0.17 -3.08
C THR A 82 0.08 0.77 -1.89
N ALA A 83 0.73 0.28 -0.84
CA ALA A 83 1.08 1.08 0.34
C ALA A 83 1.99 2.26 -0.03
N TRP A 84 3.05 2.01 -0.80
CA TRP A 84 3.95 3.05 -1.28
C TRP A 84 3.21 4.14 -2.08
N GLY A 85 2.38 3.72 -3.05
CA GLY A 85 1.59 4.64 -3.85
C GLY A 85 0.63 5.49 -3.02
N ALA A 86 0.01 4.92 -1.97
CA ALA A 86 -0.85 5.64 -1.05
C ALA A 86 -0.08 6.69 -0.24
N LEU A 87 1.07 6.31 0.35
CA LEU A 87 1.91 7.23 1.13
C LEU A 87 2.44 8.39 0.28
N GLN A 88 2.85 8.12 -0.97
CA GLN A 88 3.26 9.16 -1.92
C GLN A 88 2.12 10.13 -2.24
N ARG A 89 0.90 9.64 -2.46
CA ARG A 89 -0.28 10.49 -2.74
C ARG A 89 -0.72 11.29 -1.53
N LEU A 90 -0.56 10.76 -0.32
CA LEU A 90 -0.81 11.48 0.92
C LEU A 90 0.24 12.56 1.20
N GLY A 91 1.39 12.54 0.51
CA GLY A 91 2.48 13.46 0.78
C GLY A 91 3.09 13.24 2.17
N LEU A 92 3.24 11.97 2.59
CA LEU A 92 3.80 11.65 3.90
C LEU A 92 5.19 12.27 4.07
N GLN A 93 5.42 12.88 5.24
CA GLN A 93 6.70 13.45 5.65
C GLN A 93 7.13 12.88 7.01
N GLY A 94 8.42 12.97 7.32
CA GLY A 94 9.00 12.37 8.53
C GLY A 94 8.52 12.99 9.87
N ASP A 95 7.99 14.19 9.86
CA ASP A 95 7.40 14.86 11.02
C ASP A 95 5.88 14.60 11.19
N HIS A 96 5.27 13.85 10.25
CA HIS A 96 3.87 13.53 10.33
C HIS A 96 3.58 12.38 11.31
N THR A 97 2.38 12.41 11.90
CA THR A 97 1.76 11.25 12.53
C THR A 97 0.71 10.69 11.57
N ILE A 98 0.77 9.40 11.28
CA ILE A 98 -0.20 8.71 10.42
C ILE A 98 -0.94 7.61 11.21
N ALA A 99 -2.28 7.57 11.07
CA ALA A 99 -3.10 6.49 11.58
C ALA A 99 -3.40 5.48 10.46
N ILE A 100 -3.02 4.21 10.63
CA ILE A 100 -3.17 3.17 9.62
C ILE A 100 -4.16 2.12 10.11
N PHE A 101 -5.34 2.09 9.49
CA PHE A 101 -6.43 1.18 9.82
C PHE A 101 -6.32 -0.11 9.01
N GLY A 102 -6.22 -1.24 9.72
CA GLY A 102 -6.00 -2.57 9.16
C GLY A 102 -4.52 -2.87 8.97
N GLN A 103 -4.04 -3.96 9.60
CA GLN A 103 -2.66 -4.43 9.54
C GLN A 103 -2.54 -5.76 8.77
N GLY A 104 -3.31 -5.86 7.68
CA GLY A 104 -3.10 -6.85 6.63
C GLY A 104 -1.86 -6.52 5.78
N PRO A 105 -1.62 -7.23 4.65
CA PRO A 105 -0.40 -7.03 3.84
C PRO A 105 -0.16 -5.58 3.40
N VAL A 106 -1.22 -4.85 3.04
CA VAL A 106 -1.12 -3.44 2.63
C VAL A 106 -0.82 -2.54 3.83
N GLY A 107 -1.59 -2.67 4.92
CA GLY A 107 -1.43 -1.83 6.10
C GLY A 107 -0.10 -2.06 6.80
N LEU A 108 0.35 -3.32 6.94
CA LEU A 108 1.64 -3.63 7.53
C LEU A 108 2.80 -3.10 6.68
N SER A 109 2.70 -3.19 5.35
CA SER A 109 3.68 -2.55 4.46
C SER A 109 3.67 -1.03 4.60
N ALA A 110 2.49 -0.41 4.76
CA ALA A 110 2.38 1.03 4.98
C ALA A 110 3.01 1.44 6.33
N THR A 111 2.80 0.65 7.38
CA THR A 111 3.42 0.84 8.70
C THR A 111 4.94 0.83 8.60
N GLN A 112 5.51 -0.19 7.97
CA GLN A 112 6.96 -0.30 7.78
C GLN A 112 7.54 0.85 6.96
N LEU A 113 6.90 1.18 5.84
CA LEU A 113 7.35 2.25 4.95
C LEU A 113 7.23 3.63 5.61
N ALA A 114 6.13 3.91 6.31
CA ALA A 114 5.92 5.18 7.01
C ALA A 114 6.95 5.37 8.14
N SER A 115 7.20 4.33 8.93
CA SER A 115 8.25 4.33 9.96
C SER A 115 9.63 4.55 9.36
N ALA A 116 9.98 3.85 8.27
CA ALA A 116 11.25 4.03 7.57
C ALA A 116 11.45 5.44 6.98
N LEU A 117 10.36 6.15 6.66
CA LEU A 117 10.36 7.55 6.23
C LEU A 117 10.44 8.54 7.41
N GLY A 118 10.46 8.06 8.66
CA GLY A 118 10.58 8.87 9.87
C GLY A 118 9.26 9.33 10.46
N ALA A 119 8.11 8.96 9.88
CA ALA A 119 6.81 9.34 10.41
C ALA A 119 6.45 8.52 11.65
N ARG A 120 5.70 9.15 12.57
CA ARG A 120 5.11 8.46 13.71
C ARG A 120 3.89 7.68 13.28
N VAL A 121 3.84 6.38 13.58
CA VAL A 121 2.78 5.47 13.12
C VAL A 121 1.90 5.00 14.28
N ILE A 122 0.60 5.22 14.15
CA ILE A 122 -0.44 4.62 15.00
C ILE A 122 -1.12 3.54 14.18
N ALA A 123 -0.91 2.26 14.53
CA ALA A 123 -1.47 1.13 13.79
C ALA A 123 -2.75 0.61 14.46
N LEU A 124 -3.78 0.34 13.66
CA LEU A 124 -5.06 -0.16 14.13
C LEU A 124 -5.44 -1.48 13.45
N ASP A 125 -5.81 -2.48 14.23
CA ASP A 125 -6.39 -3.75 13.76
C ASP A 125 -7.18 -4.41 14.91
N THR A 126 -8.13 -5.26 14.57
CA THR A 126 -8.89 -6.04 15.56
C THR A 126 -8.16 -7.33 16.00
N SER A 127 -7.10 -7.75 15.30
CA SER A 127 -6.29 -8.91 15.65
C SER A 127 -5.10 -8.51 16.52
N PRO A 128 -4.99 -9.02 17.76
CA PRO A 128 -3.84 -8.79 18.62
C PRO A 128 -2.51 -9.23 17.99
N GLU A 129 -2.53 -10.34 17.23
CA GLU A 129 -1.34 -10.84 16.52
C GLU A 129 -0.83 -9.87 15.45
N ARG A 130 -1.75 -9.24 14.71
CA ARG A 130 -1.40 -8.23 13.71
C ARG A 130 -0.90 -6.95 14.35
N LEU A 131 -1.46 -6.55 15.48
CA LEU A 131 -0.99 -5.40 16.25
C LEU A 131 0.41 -5.64 16.81
N ALA A 132 0.69 -6.84 17.37
CA ALA A 132 2.03 -7.21 17.81
C ALA A 132 3.05 -7.12 16.64
N ARG A 133 2.66 -7.63 15.47
CA ARG A 133 3.50 -7.55 14.28
C ARG A 133 3.67 -6.11 13.78
N ALA A 134 2.66 -5.25 13.90
CA ALA A 134 2.79 -3.84 13.55
C ALA A 134 3.85 -3.13 14.40
N LEU A 135 3.96 -3.45 15.69
CA LEU A 135 5.04 -2.93 16.54
C LEU A 135 6.42 -3.40 16.07
N GLU A 136 6.57 -4.69 15.70
CA GLU A 136 7.82 -5.21 15.12
C GLU A 136 8.20 -4.50 13.82
N PHE A 137 7.22 -4.03 13.05
CA PHE A 137 7.38 -3.33 11.78
C PHE A 137 7.44 -1.80 11.92
N GLY A 138 7.58 -1.30 13.16
CA GLY A 138 7.87 0.09 13.43
C GLY A 138 6.68 0.98 13.74
N ALA A 139 5.54 0.42 14.15
CA ALA A 139 4.47 1.23 14.73
C ALA A 139 4.89 1.76 16.11
N ASP A 140 4.67 3.05 16.38
CA ASP A 140 4.94 3.68 17.67
C ASP A 140 3.84 3.41 18.70
N ALA A 141 2.62 3.18 18.23
CA ALA A 141 1.49 2.85 19.08
C ALA A 141 0.49 1.97 18.31
N VAL A 142 -0.28 1.20 19.06
CA VAL A 142 -1.34 0.35 18.50
C VAL A 142 -2.66 0.63 19.21
N VAL A 143 -3.76 0.49 18.48
CA VAL A 143 -5.13 0.59 19.02
C VAL A 143 -5.93 -0.58 18.49
N ASN A 144 -6.60 -1.32 19.40
CA ASN A 144 -7.53 -2.38 19.03
C ASN A 144 -8.96 -1.84 19.02
N PRO A 145 -9.59 -1.63 17.85
CA PRO A 145 -10.96 -1.13 17.77
C PRO A 145 -12.01 -2.07 18.36
N ALA A 146 -11.70 -3.35 18.55
CA ALA A 146 -12.61 -4.29 19.21
C ALA A 146 -12.66 -4.12 20.73
N GLU A 147 -11.64 -3.50 21.31
CA GLU A 147 -11.49 -3.29 22.76
C GLU A 147 -11.58 -1.80 23.15
N THR A 148 -11.66 -0.91 22.17
CA THR A 148 -11.67 0.56 22.35
C THR A 148 -13.02 1.12 21.94
N GLU A 149 -13.78 1.65 22.88
CA GLU A 149 -15.11 2.22 22.62
C GLU A 149 -15.03 3.49 21.75
N ASP A 150 -14.11 4.40 22.09
CA ASP A 150 -13.84 5.62 21.30
C ASP A 150 -12.46 5.58 20.64
N VAL A 151 -12.40 4.99 19.45
CA VAL A 151 -11.19 4.87 18.65
C VAL A 151 -10.64 6.24 18.22
N VAL A 152 -11.52 7.19 17.91
CA VAL A 152 -11.12 8.55 17.51
C VAL A 152 -10.53 9.30 18.69
N GLY A 153 -11.13 9.18 19.87
CA GLY A 153 -10.62 9.73 21.11
C GLY A 153 -9.24 9.16 21.46
N ALA A 154 -9.06 7.83 21.37
CA ALA A 154 -7.79 7.17 21.60
C ALA A 154 -6.66 7.69 20.69
N ILE A 155 -6.95 7.89 19.38
CA ILE A 155 -5.98 8.50 18.46
C ILE A 155 -5.66 9.95 18.85
N ARG A 156 -6.65 10.71 19.27
CA ARG A 156 -6.46 12.09 19.73
C ARG A 156 -5.62 12.14 21.02
N GLU A 157 -5.85 11.27 21.97
CA GLU A 157 -5.02 11.16 23.18
C GLU A 157 -3.57 10.88 22.81
N LEU A 158 -3.32 9.92 21.92
CA LEU A 158 -1.98 9.61 21.42
C LEU A 158 -1.32 10.77 20.65
N THR A 159 -2.10 11.76 20.22
CA THR A 159 -1.65 12.95 19.48
C THR A 159 -1.86 14.26 20.24
N HIS A 160 -1.92 14.21 21.58
CA HIS A 160 -2.07 15.38 22.46
C HIS A 160 -3.33 16.21 22.14
N GLY A 161 -4.42 15.57 21.73
CA GLY A 161 -5.70 16.20 21.40
C GLY A 161 -5.82 16.70 19.96
N LEU A 162 -4.71 16.75 19.20
CA LEU A 162 -4.69 17.35 17.86
C LEU A 162 -5.30 16.45 16.76
N GLY A 163 -5.16 15.14 16.88
CA GLY A 163 -5.46 14.18 15.82
C GLY A 163 -4.26 13.89 14.92
N ALA A 164 -4.39 12.88 14.06
CA ALA A 164 -3.35 12.48 13.12
C ALA A 164 -3.22 13.47 11.96
N HIS A 165 -2.02 13.67 11.42
CA HIS A 165 -1.81 14.46 10.21
C HIS A 165 -2.42 13.78 8.98
N LEU A 166 -2.28 12.46 8.92
CA LEU A 166 -2.73 11.62 7.80
C LEU A 166 -3.41 10.36 8.33
N SER A 167 -4.26 9.78 7.51
CA SER A 167 -4.82 8.45 7.77
C SER A 167 -4.85 7.61 6.50
N LEU A 168 -4.74 6.29 6.67
CA LEU A 168 -4.84 5.31 5.61
C LEU A 168 -5.75 4.18 6.05
N ASP A 169 -6.79 3.89 5.25
CA ASP A 169 -7.67 2.75 5.48
C ASP A 169 -7.31 1.59 4.56
N ALA A 170 -6.84 0.49 5.14
CA ALA A 170 -6.57 -0.80 4.51
C ALA A 170 -7.39 -1.94 5.13
N SER A 171 -8.46 -1.61 5.87
CA SER A 171 -9.25 -2.58 6.64
C SER A 171 -10.46 -3.13 5.89
N SER A 172 -10.95 -2.45 4.86
CA SER A 172 -12.22 -2.70 4.17
C SER A 172 -13.47 -2.52 5.06
N SER A 173 -13.33 -1.96 6.26
CA SER A 173 -14.44 -1.71 7.21
C SER A 173 -15.04 -0.33 6.97
N PRO A 174 -16.37 -0.22 6.74
CA PRO A 174 -17.03 1.09 6.63
C PRO A 174 -16.87 1.95 7.89
N LEU A 175 -16.87 1.32 9.08
CA LEU A 175 -16.66 2.01 10.35
C LEU A 175 -15.22 2.57 10.44
N ALA A 176 -14.21 1.77 10.12
CA ALA A 176 -12.82 2.20 10.14
C ALA A 176 -12.59 3.36 9.16
N ARG A 177 -13.21 3.33 7.98
CA ARG A 177 -13.15 4.43 7.00
C ARG A 177 -13.71 5.73 7.57
N ALA A 178 -14.84 5.68 8.26
CA ALA A 178 -15.42 6.85 8.91
C ALA A 178 -14.51 7.38 10.05
N GLN A 179 -13.93 6.49 10.83
CA GLN A 179 -12.99 6.84 11.91
C GLN A 179 -11.69 7.43 11.34
N ALA A 180 -11.18 6.90 10.22
CA ALA A 180 -10.01 7.40 9.54
C ALA A 180 -10.14 8.88 9.12
N VAL A 181 -11.34 9.30 8.71
CA VAL A 181 -11.59 10.72 8.41
C VAL A 181 -11.72 11.55 9.68
N LYS A 182 -12.43 11.04 10.70
CA LYS A 182 -12.70 11.77 11.94
C LYS A 182 -11.49 11.97 12.85
N CYS A 183 -10.49 11.10 12.74
CA CYS A 183 -9.27 11.15 13.58
C CYS A 183 -8.24 12.17 13.08
N LEU A 184 -8.47 12.77 11.93
CA LEU A 184 -7.56 13.77 11.37
C LEU A 184 -7.59 15.07 12.18
N ARG A 185 -6.45 15.75 12.18
CA ARG A 185 -6.33 17.12 12.72
C ARG A 185 -7.05 18.11 11.81
N THR A 186 -7.60 19.16 12.41
CA THR A 186 -8.21 20.31 11.72
C THR A 186 -7.15 21.36 11.42
#